data_f0fd20aefc57b4f083d9642535459adc
#
_entry.id   f0fd20aefc57b4f083d9642535459adc
#
_cell.length_a   1.000
_cell.length_b   1.000
_cell.length_c   1.000
_cell.angle_alpha   90.00
_cell.angle_beta   90.00
_cell.angle_gamma   90.00
#
_symmetry.space_group_name_H-M   'P 1'
#
loop_
_entity.id
_entity.type
_entity.pdbx_description
1 polymer ?
#
loop_
_entity_poly.entity_id
_entity_poly.type
_entity_poly.pdbx_seq_one_letter_code
_entity_poly.pdbx_strand_id
1 'polypeptide(L)'
;MASKKKLGIWMDHANAHLMEYADPIVTTIISSDSTHEEKEFTLQKGESFMQRKNQQQEAAYYKAIAETIKGYDEVLVFGPTNARVELLNILEADLHFSKIKITTKPSDKMTENQEHAFVRNYFSKS
;
A
#
# COMPACT_ATOMS: atom_id res chain seq x y z
N MET A 1 16.23 20.82 -12.23
CA MET A 1 14.91 20.70 -11.64
C MET A 1 14.64 19.29 -11.17
N ALA A 2 14.16 19.17 -9.97
CA ALA A 2 13.85 17.85 -9.46
C ALA A 2 12.57 17.33 -10.09
N SER A 3 12.61 16.11 -10.60
CA SER A 3 11.42 15.44 -11.08
C SER A 3 10.55 15.05 -9.88
N LYS A 4 9.24 15.04 -10.08
CA LYS A 4 8.35 14.53 -9.06
C LYS A 4 8.55 13.05 -8.89
N LYS A 5 8.61 12.60 -7.64
CA LYS A 5 8.67 11.18 -7.35
C LYS A 5 7.26 10.61 -7.35
N LYS A 6 7.06 9.55 -8.10
CA LYS A 6 5.75 8.92 -8.29
C LYS A 6 5.82 7.46 -7.88
N LEU A 7 4.79 7.01 -7.19
CA LEU A 7 4.71 5.65 -6.66
C LEU A 7 3.37 5.03 -7.03
N GLY A 8 3.40 3.82 -7.60
CA GLY A 8 2.21 3.03 -7.80
C GLY A 8 2.13 1.95 -6.75
N ILE A 9 0.96 1.75 -6.17
CA ILE A 9 0.75 0.71 -5.17
C ILE A 9 -0.42 -0.16 -5.59
N TRP A 10 -0.14 -1.44 -5.85
CA TRP A 10 -1.19 -2.44 -5.93
C TRP A 10 -1.33 -3.06 -4.55
N MET A 11 -2.54 -3.12 -4.00
CA MET A 11 -2.69 -3.68 -2.66
C MET A 11 -4.04 -4.36 -2.47
N ASP A 12 -4.02 -5.32 -1.56
CA ASP A 12 -5.22 -5.87 -0.96
C ASP A 12 -5.02 -5.86 0.57
N HIS A 13 -5.84 -6.61 1.30
CA HIS A 13 -5.72 -6.61 2.76
C HIS A 13 -4.52 -7.40 3.28
N ALA A 14 -3.87 -8.18 2.42
CA ALA A 14 -2.76 -9.04 2.82
C ALA A 14 -1.41 -8.55 2.33
N ASN A 15 -1.34 -7.98 1.14
CA ASN A 15 -0.06 -7.61 0.51
C ASN A 15 -0.18 -6.28 -0.22
N ALA A 16 0.93 -5.56 -0.26
CA ALA A 16 1.06 -4.35 -1.05
C ALA A 16 2.33 -4.43 -1.87
N HIS A 17 2.21 -4.14 -3.16
CA HIS A 17 3.35 -4.05 -4.08
C HIS A 17 3.58 -2.58 -4.38
N LEU A 18 4.67 -2.02 -3.83
CA LEU A 18 4.98 -0.61 -3.98
C LEU A 18 5.99 -0.48 -5.11
N MET A 19 5.56 0.17 -6.19
CA MET A 19 6.33 0.24 -7.44
C MET A 19 6.72 1.69 -7.71
N GLU A 20 7.98 2.00 -7.50
CA GLU A 20 8.48 3.33 -7.80
C GLU A 20 8.51 3.53 -9.32
N TYR A 21 7.91 4.62 -9.79
CA TYR A 21 7.89 4.90 -11.23
C TYR A 21 9.28 5.36 -11.67
N ALA A 22 10.01 4.43 -12.22
CA ALA A 22 11.37 4.62 -12.69
C ALA A 22 11.63 3.66 -13.84
N ASP A 23 12.81 3.71 -14.42
CA ASP A 23 13.20 2.83 -15.52
C ASP A 23 14.50 2.13 -15.14
N PRO A 24 14.42 0.85 -14.72
CA PRO A 24 13.21 0.02 -14.57
C PRO A 24 12.44 0.36 -13.30
N ILE A 25 11.19 -0.10 -13.24
CA ILE A 25 10.36 0.04 -12.04
C ILE A 25 10.97 -0.79 -10.91
N VAL A 26 11.11 -0.15 -9.74
CA VAL A 26 11.61 -0.83 -8.54
C VAL A 26 10.41 -1.20 -7.69
N THR A 27 10.26 -2.49 -7.38
CA THR A 27 9.14 -3.01 -6.60
C THR A 27 9.59 -3.43 -5.22
N THR A 28 8.87 -2.96 -4.19
CA THR A 28 9.04 -3.39 -2.81
C THR A 28 7.72 -3.99 -2.35
N ILE A 29 7.77 -5.10 -1.63
CA ILE A 29 6.57 -5.77 -1.16
C ILE A 29 6.46 -5.62 0.34
N ILE A 30 5.28 -5.16 0.81
CA ILE A 30 4.94 -5.12 2.22
C ILE A 30 3.79 -6.08 2.43
N SER A 31 3.95 -6.98 3.40
CA SER A 31 2.93 -7.97 3.72
C SER A 31 2.41 -7.73 5.12
N SER A 32 1.11 -7.92 5.32
CA SER A 32 0.54 -7.79 6.66
C SER A 32 1.12 -8.84 7.62
N ASP A 33 1.51 -9.99 7.09
CA ASP A 33 2.14 -11.03 7.90
C ASP A 33 3.55 -10.64 8.33
N SER A 34 4.29 -9.96 7.48
CA SER A 34 5.68 -9.61 7.79
C SER A 34 5.79 -8.47 8.78
N THR A 35 4.71 -7.74 9.02
CA THR A 35 4.69 -6.67 10.03
C THR A 35 4.32 -7.19 11.42
N HIS A 36 4.19 -8.50 11.56
CA HIS A 36 3.75 -9.13 12.79
C HIS A 36 4.59 -10.37 13.10
N GLU A 37 5.22 -10.41 14.25
CA GLU A 37 6.24 -11.42 14.55
C GLU A 37 5.74 -12.67 15.27
N GLU A 38 4.56 -12.66 15.88
CA GLU A 38 4.18 -13.71 16.82
C GLU A 38 2.94 -14.49 16.44
N LYS A 39 2.95 -15.04 15.24
CA LYS A 39 1.85 -15.80 14.73
C LYS A 39 1.49 -17.02 15.58
N GLU A 40 2.52 -17.78 15.99
CA GLU A 40 2.30 -18.98 16.77
C GLU A 40 1.72 -18.67 18.12
N PHE A 41 2.18 -17.60 18.73
CA PHE A 41 1.68 -17.14 20.01
C PHE A 41 0.19 -16.82 19.93
N THR A 42 -0.22 -16.21 18.83
CA THR A 42 -1.61 -15.83 18.61
C THR A 42 -2.54 -17.04 18.59
N LEU A 43 -2.12 -18.15 18.02
CA LEU A 43 -2.94 -19.34 17.92
C LEU A 43 -3.31 -19.94 19.28
N GLN A 44 -2.56 -19.63 20.31
CA GLN A 44 -2.78 -20.17 21.66
C GLN A 44 -3.70 -19.30 22.51
N LYS A 45 -4.14 -18.16 22.02
CA LYS A 45 -4.81 -17.17 22.86
C LYS A 45 -6.33 -17.08 22.68
N GLY A 46 -6.90 -17.77 21.73
CA GLY A 46 -8.34 -17.75 21.52
C GLY A 46 -8.81 -16.62 20.62
N GLU A 47 -10.11 -16.64 20.32
CA GLU A 47 -10.67 -15.80 19.26
C GLU A 47 -10.59 -14.31 19.54
N SER A 48 -10.94 -13.88 20.74
CA SER A 48 -10.94 -12.43 21.03
C SER A 48 -9.54 -11.85 20.98
N PHE A 49 -8.55 -12.63 21.39
CA PHE A 49 -7.17 -12.18 21.25
C PHE A 49 -6.77 -12.10 19.78
N MET A 50 -7.19 -13.07 18.97
CA MET A 50 -6.88 -13.06 17.55
C MET A 50 -7.51 -11.87 16.84
N GLN A 51 -8.72 -11.48 17.20
CA GLN A 51 -9.36 -10.32 16.60
C GLN A 51 -8.57 -9.03 16.88
N ARG A 52 -8.14 -8.85 18.10
CA ARG A 52 -7.32 -7.68 18.45
C ARG A 52 -5.98 -7.71 17.74
N LYS A 53 -5.41 -8.91 17.62
CA LYS A 53 -4.13 -9.09 16.93
C LYS A 53 -4.25 -8.75 15.45
N ASN A 54 -5.34 -9.18 14.82
CA ASN A 54 -5.58 -8.88 13.41
C ASN A 54 -5.73 -7.38 13.17
N GLN A 55 -6.41 -6.67 14.07
CA GLN A 55 -6.52 -5.21 13.95
C GLN A 55 -5.16 -4.53 14.07
N GLN A 56 -4.31 -5.02 14.96
CA GLN A 56 -2.96 -4.50 15.11
C GLN A 56 -2.12 -4.77 13.86
N GLN A 57 -2.26 -5.94 13.27
CA GLN A 57 -1.57 -6.27 12.02
C GLN A 57 -1.99 -5.33 10.89
N GLU A 58 -3.28 -5.06 10.77
CA GLU A 58 -3.78 -4.15 9.76
C GLU A 58 -3.24 -2.75 9.96
N ALA A 59 -3.26 -2.26 11.19
CA ALA A 59 -2.75 -0.93 11.50
C ALA A 59 -1.27 -0.83 11.18
N ALA A 60 -0.48 -1.83 11.53
CA ALA A 60 0.94 -1.85 11.26
C ALA A 60 1.22 -1.92 9.76
N TYR A 61 0.42 -2.69 9.03
CA TYR A 61 0.52 -2.83 7.60
C TYR A 61 0.28 -1.48 6.90
N TYR A 62 -0.82 -0.82 7.24
CA TYR A 62 -1.12 0.49 6.65
C TYR A 62 -0.09 1.53 7.03
N LYS A 63 0.41 1.48 8.26
CA LYS A 63 1.43 2.42 8.72
C LYS A 63 2.73 2.24 7.93
N ALA A 64 3.13 1.00 7.67
CA ALA A 64 4.34 0.72 6.90
C ALA A 64 4.22 1.28 5.48
N ILE A 65 3.05 1.11 4.86
CA ILE A 65 2.80 1.67 3.53
C ILE A 65 2.84 3.20 3.58
N ALA A 66 2.20 3.79 4.58
CA ALA A 66 2.16 5.24 4.73
C ALA A 66 3.55 5.84 4.90
N GLU A 67 4.40 5.18 5.67
CA GLU A 67 5.77 5.66 5.87
C GLU A 67 6.54 5.69 4.55
N THR A 68 6.31 4.71 3.68
CA THR A 68 6.94 4.70 2.36
C THR A 68 6.40 5.84 1.50
N ILE A 69 5.09 6.09 1.55
CA ILE A 69 4.44 7.14 0.75
C ILE A 69 5.01 8.52 1.04
N LYS A 70 5.45 8.79 2.26
CA LYS A 70 5.97 10.11 2.63
C LYS A 70 7.10 10.60 1.75
N GLY A 71 7.82 9.72 1.11
CA GLY A 71 8.93 10.09 0.24
C GLY A 71 8.54 10.44 -1.19
N TYR A 72 7.25 10.46 -1.52
CA TYR A 72 6.80 10.63 -2.89
C TYR A 72 5.89 11.84 -3.03
N ASP A 73 5.79 12.36 -4.25
CA ASP A 73 4.98 13.54 -4.56
C ASP A 73 3.61 13.15 -5.08
N GLU A 74 3.52 12.03 -5.78
CA GLU A 74 2.27 11.54 -6.34
C GLU A 74 2.19 10.03 -6.15
N VAL A 75 1.03 9.53 -5.74
CA VAL A 75 0.83 8.10 -5.45
C VAL A 75 -0.48 7.64 -6.08
N LEU A 76 -0.40 6.52 -6.78
CA LEU A 76 -1.57 5.82 -7.30
C LEU A 76 -1.75 4.54 -6.49
N VAL A 77 -2.92 4.35 -5.89
CA VAL A 77 -3.25 3.14 -5.16
C VAL A 77 -4.36 2.41 -5.91
N PHE A 78 -4.12 1.16 -6.26
CA PHE A 78 -5.10 0.38 -7.01
C PHE A 78 -5.14 -1.05 -6.48
N GLY A 79 -6.21 -1.78 -6.79
CA GLY A 79 -6.36 -3.14 -6.34
C GLY A 79 -7.81 -3.59 -6.30
N PRO A 80 -8.04 -4.88 -5.98
CA PRO A 80 -9.37 -5.48 -6.08
C PRO A 80 -10.25 -5.34 -4.85
N THR A 81 -9.71 -4.81 -3.74
CA THR A 81 -10.46 -4.76 -2.47
C THR A 81 -10.59 -3.32 -1.98
N ASN A 82 -11.32 -3.15 -0.88
CA ASN A 82 -11.48 -1.85 -0.24
C ASN A 82 -10.26 -1.43 0.57
N ALA A 83 -9.21 -2.25 0.64
CA ALA A 83 -8.00 -1.89 1.38
C ALA A 83 -7.45 -0.55 0.90
N ARG A 84 -7.50 -0.28 -0.41
CA ARG A 84 -7.04 0.99 -0.96
C ARG A 84 -7.82 2.19 -0.41
N VAL A 85 -9.11 2.00 -0.20
CA VAL A 85 -9.96 3.07 0.35
C VAL A 85 -9.67 3.27 1.84
N GLU A 86 -9.47 2.20 2.57
CA GLU A 86 -9.12 2.27 3.99
C GLU A 86 -7.80 2.99 4.19
N LEU A 87 -6.82 2.68 3.34
CA LEU A 87 -5.55 3.39 3.38
C LEU A 87 -5.72 4.87 3.06
N LEU A 88 -6.50 5.19 2.03
CA LEU A 88 -6.73 6.59 1.66
C LEU A 88 -7.34 7.36 2.82
N ASN A 89 -8.30 6.77 3.52
CA ASN A 89 -8.94 7.44 4.67
C ASN A 89 -7.92 7.74 5.77
N ILE A 90 -6.99 6.82 6.01
CA ILE A 90 -5.93 7.04 6.99
C ILE A 90 -5.04 8.21 6.56
N LEU A 91 -4.67 8.24 5.29
CA LEU A 91 -3.78 9.28 4.78
C LEU A 91 -4.45 10.64 4.78
N GLU A 92 -5.74 10.70 4.45
CA GLU A 92 -6.47 11.96 4.43
C GLU A 92 -6.65 12.55 5.83
N ALA A 93 -6.67 11.71 6.84
CA ALA A 93 -6.80 12.17 8.23
C ALA A 93 -5.48 12.71 8.79
N ASP A 94 -4.38 12.54 8.08
CA ASP A 94 -3.05 12.92 8.55
C ASP A 94 -2.50 14.07 7.72
N LEU A 95 -2.25 15.19 8.36
CA LEU A 95 -1.76 16.39 7.67
C LEU A 95 -0.39 16.21 7.02
N HIS A 96 0.38 15.22 7.44
CA HIS A 96 1.68 14.95 6.83
C HIS A 96 1.57 14.57 5.36
N PHE A 97 0.40 14.13 4.91
CA PHE A 97 0.16 13.71 3.53
C PHE A 97 -0.59 14.74 2.71
N SER A 98 -0.86 15.92 3.27
CA SER A 98 -1.72 16.90 2.61
C SER A 98 -1.14 17.41 1.28
N LYS A 99 0.17 17.38 1.11
CA LYS A 99 0.82 17.86 -0.10
C LYS A 99 1.06 16.76 -1.14
N ILE A 100 0.73 15.54 -0.80
CA ILE A 100 0.93 14.40 -1.71
C ILE A 100 -0.37 14.17 -2.46
N LYS A 101 -0.28 14.10 -3.79
CA LYS A 101 -1.44 13.80 -4.61
C LYS A 101 -1.67 12.28 -4.60
N ILE A 102 -2.77 11.85 -4.03
CA ILE A 102 -3.09 10.44 -3.90
C ILE A 102 -4.36 10.13 -4.66
N THR A 103 -4.29 9.16 -5.57
CA THR A 103 -5.42 8.73 -6.38
C THR A 103 -5.66 7.26 -6.14
N THR A 104 -6.92 6.84 -6.04
CA THR A 104 -7.25 5.42 -5.94
C THR A 104 -8.06 4.98 -7.14
N LYS A 105 -7.82 3.75 -7.59
CA LYS A 105 -8.57 3.16 -8.69
C LYS A 105 -8.88 1.69 -8.39
N PRO A 106 -10.08 1.23 -8.68
CA PRO A 106 -10.37 -0.20 -8.56
C PRO A 106 -9.67 -0.95 -9.70
N SER A 107 -9.24 -2.16 -9.43
CA SER A 107 -8.68 -3.03 -10.45
C SER A 107 -8.84 -4.48 -10.03
N ASP A 108 -8.78 -5.39 -11.00
CA ASP A 108 -8.78 -6.81 -10.69
C ASP A 108 -7.39 -7.25 -10.24
N LYS A 109 -7.27 -8.50 -9.83
CA LYS A 109 -5.96 -9.09 -9.58
C LYS A 109 -5.17 -9.11 -10.87
N MET A 110 -3.89 -8.81 -10.75
CA MET A 110 -2.99 -8.69 -11.91
C MET A 110 -1.71 -9.45 -11.65
N THR A 111 -1.06 -9.85 -12.74
CA THR A 111 0.33 -10.32 -12.64
C THR A 111 1.24 -9.13 -12.39
N GLU A 112 2.47 -9.39 -11.97
CA GLU A 112 3.45 -8.33 -11.74
C GLU A 112 3.66 -7.48 -12.99
N ASN A 113 3.75 -8.13 -14.15
CA ASN A 113 3.93 -7.39 -15.40
C ASN A 113 2.73 -6.48 -15.70
N GLN A 114 1.53 -6.95 -15.41
CA GLN A 114 0.32 -6.14 -15.59
C GLN A 114 0.29 -4.96 -14.64
N GLU A 115 0.72 -5.16 -13.41
CA GLU A 115 0.82 -4.08 -12.42
C GLU A 115 1.79 -3.01 -12.89
N HIS A 116 2.96 -3.42 -13.37
CA HIS A 116 3.96 -2.48 -13.89
C HIS A 116 3.42 -1.70 -15.08
N ALA A 117 2.73 -2.38 -15.99
CA ALA A 117 2.14 -1.71 -17.14
C ALA A 117 1.07 -0.71 -16.72
N PHE A 118 0.26 -1.05 -15.73
CA PHE A 118 -0.77 -0.15 -15.20
C PHE A 118 -0.14 1.13 -14.67
N VAL A 119 0.92 1.00 -13.88
CA VAL A 119 1.62 2.14 -13.30
C VAL A 119 2.26 3.00 -14.39
N ARG A 120 2.93 2.38 -15.35
CA ARG A 120 3.55 3.11 -16.45
C ARG A 120 2.53 3.89 -17.25
N ASN A 121 1.42 3.25 -17.60
CA ASN A 121 0.37 3.90 -18.36
C ASN A 121 -0.24 5.07 -17.62
N TYR A 122 -0.48 4.89 -16.33
CA TYR A 122 -1.09 5.96 -15.54
C TYR A 122 -0.18 7.19 -15.49
N PHE A 123 1.08 7.00 -15.12
CA PHE A 123 1.98 8.13 -14.91
C PHE A 123 2.50 8.72 -16.22
N SER A 124 2.56 7.92 -17.28
CA SER A 124 3.01 8.46 -18.57
C SER A 124 1.97 9.37 -19.21
N LYS A 125 0.71 9.26 -18.79
CA LYS A 125 -0.37 10.12 -19.30
C LYS A 125 -0.61 11.36 -18.45
N SER A 126 -0.02 11.42 -17.30
CA SER A 126 -0.24 12.55 -16.39
C SER A 126 0.89 13.62 -16.45
#